data_862a454e11be1b5b58ff788bbd9372c3
#
_entry.id   862a454e11be1b5b58ff788bbd9372c3
#
_cell.length_a   1.000
_cell.length_b   1.000
_cell.length_c   1.000
_cell.angle_alpha   90.00
_cell.angle_beta   90.00
_cell.angle_gamma   90.00
#
_symmetry.space_group_name_H-M   'P 1'
#
loop_
_entity.id
_entity.type
_entity.pdbx_description
1 polymer ?
#
loop_
_entity_poly.entity_id
_entity_poly.type
_entity_poly.pdbx_seq_one_letter_code
_entity_poly.pdbx_strand_id
1 'polypeptide(L)'
;MKQYLELVSHVIKNGTKQANRTGINTISFPGAMLRFDLQEGFPAITTRKMAFKSAIGEMCGFLRGVNNAAEFRALGCKVWDQNANENAQWLANPFRQGDDDLGEIYGVQWRKWPAYKQIPLSNTAAIEQTLANGYKQIAQGEENGQAYVVLYKAIDQVRQCVDTIIKDPGSRRILFHGWNVAQLDEMALPPCHLLYQFHPNVETKEISLTLYIRSNDLGLGTPFNLTEGAALLSLIGRLTGYTPRWFTYFIGDAHVYENHLDMLNEQLKREPFAMPKLKISDRVPEFAKTGVYQPEWLELVEPSDFSLEGYEHHAPMTAPMAV
;
A
#
# COMPACT_ATOMS: atom_id res chain seq x y z
N MET A 1 -9.02 -16.96 8.42
CA MET A 1 -9.31 -16.65 6.97
C MET A 1 -10.75 -16.92 6.53
N LYS A 2 -11.64 -17.43 7.41
CA LYS A 2 -13.06 -17.69 7.07
C LYS A 2 -13.78 -16.43 6.56
N GLN A 3 -13.60 -15.28 7.22
CA GLN A 3 -14.22 -14.01 6.82
C GLN A 3 -13.90 -13.58 5.37
N TYR A 4 -12.71 -13.91 4.83
CA TYR A 4 -12.40 -13.66 3.42
C TYR A 4 -13.25 -14.55 2.50
N LEU A 5 -13.38 -15.85 2.81
CA LEU A 5 -14.23 -16.76 2.03
C LEU A 5 -15.71 -16.38 2.11
N GLU A 6 -16.17 -15.96 3.28
CA GLU A 6 -17.52 -15.45 3.48
C GLU A 6 -17.79 -14.20 2.62
N LEU A 7 -16.82 -13.26 2.55
CA LEU A 7 -16.93 -12.10 1.68
C LEU A 7 -16.96 -12.48 0.20
N VAL A 8 -16.07 -13.39 -0.25
CA VAL A 8 -16.09 -13.89 -1.64
C VAL A 8 -17.46 -14.50 -1.98
N SER A 9 -17.97 -15.39 -1.11
CA SER A 9 -19.28 -16.01 -1.29
C SER A 9 -20.42 -14.98 -1.30
N HIS A 10 -20.33 -13.97 -0.43
CA HIS A 10 -21.33 -12.90 -0.36
C HIS A 10 -21.37 -12.09 -1.65
N VAL A 11 -20.21 -11.68 -2.16
CA VAL A 11 -20.13 -10.89 -3.40
C VAL A 11 -20.61 -11.69 -4.61
N ILE A 12 -20.22 -12.97 -4.73
CA ILE A 12 -20.69 -13.83 -5.84
C ILE A 12 -22.20 -13.96 -5.82
N LYS A 13 -22.83 -14.06 -4.63
CA LYS A 13 -24.29 -14.31 -4.50
C LYS A 13 -25.13 -13.03 -4.59
N ASN A 14 -24.62 -11.91 -4.08
CA ASN A 14 -25.42 -10.70 -3.86
C ASN A 14 -24.91 -9.48 -4.66
N GLY A 15 -23.77 -9.60 -5.31
CA GLY A 15 -23.20 -8.52 -6.12
C GLY A 15 -23.94 -8.32 -7.43
N THR A 16 -23.71 -7.18 -8.05
CA THR A 16 -24.30 -6.79 -9.33
C THR A 16 -23.25 -6.89 -10.43
N LYS A 17 -23.66 -7.46 -11.58
CA LYS A 17 -22.79 -7.52 -12.76
C LYS A 17 -22.54 -6.13 -13.31
N GLN A 18 -21.27 -5.80 -13.55
CA GLN A 18 -20.83 -4.54 -14.10
C GLN A 18 -19.78 -4.74 -15.20
N ALA A 19 -19.89 -3.96 -16.27
CA ALA A 19 -18.84 -3.82 -17.26
C ALA A 19 -17.80 -2.81 -16.74
N ASN A 20 -16.56 -2.99 -17.15
CA ASN A 20 -15.46 -2.08 -16.78
C ASN A 20 -14.43 -1.96 -17.91
N ARG A 21 -13.40 -1.14 -17.70
CA ARG A 21 -12.36 -0.83 -18.69
C ARG A 21 -11.54 -2.02 -19.20
N THR A 22 -11.44 -3.10 -18.44
CA THR A 22 -10.65 -4.28 -18.81
C THR A 22 -11.33 -5.18 -19.84
N GLY A 23 -12.60 -4.92 -20.18
CA GLY A 23 -13.41 -5.74 -21.09
C GLY A 23 -13.90 -7.05 -20.45
N ILE A 24 -13.51 -7.37 -19.20
CA ILE A 24 -13.99 -8.53 -18.45
C ILE A 24 -14.95 -8.02 -17.38
N ASN A 25 -16.22 -8.47 -17.43
CA ASN A 25 -17.21 -8.04 -16.45
C ASN A 25 -16.81 -8.47 -15.03
N THR A 26 -17.30 -7.73 -14.08
CA THR A 26 -17.16 -8.04 -12.64
C THR A 26 -18.54 -8.25 -12.00
N ILE A 27 -18.57 -9.04 -10.93
CA ILE A 27 -19.67 -9.05 -9.96
C ILE A 27 -19.18 -8.17 -8.81
N SER A 28 -19.82 -7.03 -8.59
CA SER A 28 -19.40 -5.99 -7.66
C SER A 28 -20.40 -5.81 -6.52
N PHE A 29 -19.90 -5.57 -5.31
CA PHE A 29 -20.67 -5.25 -4.12
C PHE A 29 -20.05 -4.03 -3.42
N PRO A 30 -20.82 -2.95 -3.16
CA PRO A 30 -20.30 -1.74 -2.55
C PRO A 30 -20.13 -1.90 -1.05
N GLY A 31 -18.96 -1.51 -0.55
CA GLY A 31 -18.65 -1.47 0.87
C GLY A 31 -18.48 -2.85 1.51
N ALA A 32 -17.27 -3.16 1.93
CA ALA A 32 -16.98 -4.37 2.69
C ALA A 32 -15.91 -4.09 3.74
N MET A 33 -15.85 -4.93 4.78
CA MET A 33 -14.84 -4.83 5.81
C MET A 33 -14.37 -6.22 6.22
N LEU A 34 -13.05 -6.38 6.32
CA LEU A 34 -12.41 -7.53 6.97
C LEU A 34 -11.60 -7.01 8.16
N ARG A 35 -11.51 -7.80 9.23
CA ARG A 35 -10.74 -7.43 10.42
C ARG A 35 -10.03 -8.65 10.99
N PHE A 36 -8.72 -8.52 11.15
CA PHE A 36 -7.86 -9.59 11.62
C PHE A 36 -7.17 -9.20 12.92
N ASP A 37 -7.16 -10.12 13.87
CA ASP A 37 -6.30 -10.04 15.05
C ASP A 37 -4.95 -10.69 14.72
N LEU A 38 -3.90 -9.90 14.63
CA LEU A 38 -2.57 -10.43 14.29
C LEU A 38 -1.94 -11.26 15.42
N GLN A 39 -2.51 -11.23 16.61
CA GLN A 39 -2.12 -12.15 17.69
C GLN A 39 -2.63 -13.57 17.47
N GLU A 40 -3.75 -13.73 16.75
CA GLU A 40 -4.26 -15.06 16.34
C GLU A 40 -3.47 -15.67 15.18
N GLY A 41 -2.78 -14.83 14.40
CA GLY A 41 -1.96 -15.24 13.26
C GLY A 41 -1.92 -14.20 12.15
N PHE A 42 -1.06 -14.45 11.17
CA PHE A 42 -0.89 -13.61 10.01
C PHE A 42 -1.97 -13.93 8.94
N PRO A 43 -2.67 -12.95 8.36
CA PRO A 43 -3.80 -13.16 7.46
C PRO A 43 -3.38 -13.59 6.04
N ALA A 44 -2.57 -14.64 5.95
CA ALA A 44 -2.26 -15.32 4.71
C ALA A 44 -3.36 -16.31 4.35
N ILE A 45 -3.84 -16.29 3.11
CA ILE A 45 -4.80 -17.32 2.68
C ILE A 45 -4.13 -18.69 2.66
N THR A 46 -4.86 -19.71 3.09
CA THR A 46 -4.39 -21.11 3.17
C THR A 46 -5.19 -22.05 2.25
N THR A 47 -6.33 -21.58 1.74
CA THR A 47 -7.18 -22.33 0.80
C THR A 47 -6.58 -22.47 -0.61
N ARG A 48 -5.48 -21.81 -0.86
CA ARG A 48 -4.55 -21.99 -1.98
C ARG A 48 -3.18 -21.41 -1.61
N LYS A 49 -2.14 -21.80 -2.36
CA LYS A 49 -0.81 -21.22 -2.19
C LYS A 49 -0.83 -19.73 -2.57
N MET A 50 -0.31 -18.89 -1.70
CA MET A 50 -0.20 -17.46 -1.93
C MET A 50 1.17 -17.07 -2.46
N ALA A 51 1.24 -16.01 -3.26
CA ALA A 51 2.49 -15.44 -3.78
C ALA A 51 3.16 -14.51 -2.74
N PHE A 52 3.43 -15.04 -1.54
CA PHE A 52 3.94 -14.26 -0.39
C PHE A 52 5.16 -13.40 -0.73
N LYS A 53 6.18 -14.02 -1.34
CA LYS A 53 7.43 -13.29 -1.68
C LYS A 53 7.18 -12.12 -2.63
N SER A 54 6.25 -12.28 -3.57
CA SER A 54 5.90 -11.22 -4.52
C SER A 54 5.18 -10.05 -3.81
N ALA A 55 4.24 -10.34 -2.91
CA ALA A 55 3.56 -9.32 -2.12
C ALA A 55 4.53 -8.54 -1.21
N ILE A 56 5.46 -9.24 -0.56
CA ILE A 56 6.49 -8.57 0.24
C ILE A 56 7.44 -7.75 -0.64
N GLY A 57 7.79 -8.25 -1.85
CA GLY A 57 8.59 -7.50 -2.82
C GLY A 57 7.92 -6.20 -3.26
N GLU A 58 6.61 -6.23 -3.48
CA GLU A 58 5.83 -5.01 -3.79
C GLU A 58 5.85 -4.03 -2.62
N MET A 59 5.56 -4.48 -1.40
CA MET A 59 5.65 -3.65 -0.21
C MET A 59 7.03 -2.98 -0.05
N CYS A 60 8.12 -3.74 -0.22
CA CYS A 60 9.47 -3.20 -0.18
C CYS A 60 9.71 -2.15 -1.27
N GLY A 61 9.21 -2.38 -2.48
CA GLY A 61 9.28 -1.41 -3.58
C GLY A 61 8.53 -0.11 -3.26
N PHE A 62 7.32 -0.20 -2.72
CA PHE A 62 6.58 1.00 -2.29
C PHE A 62 7.28 1.76 -1.17
N LEU A 63 7.85 1.07 -0.19
CA LEU A 63 8.62 1.69 0.89
C LEU A 63 9.90 2.39 0.39
N ARG A 64 10.45 1.96 -0.74
CA ARG A 64 11.60 2.60 -1.41
C ARG A 64 11.20 3.72 -2.37
N GLY A 65 9.90 3.89 -2.63
CA GLY A 65 9.40 4.85 -3.62
C GLY A 65 9.76 4.47 -5.05
N VAL A 66 9.77 3.16 -5.34
CA VAL A 66 10.02 2.60 -6.68
C VAL A 66 8.86 2.94 -7.62
N ASN A 67 9.20 3.34 -8.85
CA ASN A 67 8.25 3.61 -9.93
C ASN A 67 8.67 2.93 -11.26
N ASN A 68 9.45 1.88 -11.17
CA ASN A 68 9.97 1.15 -12.33
C ASN A 68 9.73 -0.36 -12.14
N ALA A 69 9.11 -1.02 -13.14
CA ALA A 69 8.76 -2.44 -13.07
C ALA A 69 10.00 -3.35 -12.99
N ALA A 70 11.15 -2.95 -13.58
CA ALA A 70 12.38 -3.73 -13.46
C ALA A 70 12.91 -3.78 -12.02
N GLU A 71 12.77 -2.67 -11.27
CA GLU A 71 13.13 -2.63 -9.86
C GLU A 71 12.21 -3.50 -9.01
N PHE A 72 10.89 -3.51 -9.28
CA PHE A 72 9.97 -4.45 -8.65
C PHE A 72 10.32 -5.91 -8.97
N ARG A 73 10.70 -6.24 -10.23
CA ARG A 73 11.19 -7.58 -10.59
C ARG A 73 12.43 -7.98 -9.81
N ALA A 74 13.37 -7.06 -9.59
CA ALA A 74 14.56 -7.31 -8.76
C ALA A 74 14.20 -7.66 -7.31
N LEU A 75 13.07 -7.14 -6.79
CA LEU A 75 12.50 -7.48 -5.49
C LEU A 75 11.63 -8.76 -5.52
N GLY A 76 11.55 -9.44 -6.66
CA GLY A 76 10.74 -10.67 -6.82
C GLY A 76 9.26 -10.43 -7.11
N CYS A 77 8.87 -9.20 -7.45
CA CYS A 77 7.51 -8.82 -7.79
C CYS A 77 7.39 -8.52 -9.29
N LYS A 78 6.51 -9.25 -9.99
CA LYS A 78 6.26 -9.10 -11.43
C LYS A 78 4.87 -8.54 -11.75
N VAL A 79 4.09 -8.17 -10.74
CA VAL A 79 2.69 -7.77 -10.95
C VAL A 79 2.55 -6.44 -11.70
N TRP A 80 3.63 -5.65 -11.75
CA TRP A 80 3.66 -4.36 -12.42
C TRP A 80 4.07 -4.41 -13.90
N ASP A 81 4.57 -5.56 -14.38
CA ASP A 81 5.08 -5.72 -15.76
C ASP A 81 4.03 -5.35 -16.81
N GLN A 82 2.80 -5.83 -16.65
CA GLN A 82 1.72 -5.56 -17.59
C GLN A 82 1.25 -4.09 -17.51
N ASN A 83 1.21 -3.51 -16.32
CA ASN A 83 0.85 -2.09 -16.18
C ASN A 83 1.87 -1.18 -16.84
N ALA A 84 3.16 -1.49 -16.74
CA ALA A 84 4.24 -0.69 -17.32
C ALA A 84 4.34 -0.84 -18.85
N ASN A 85 4.16 -2.10 -19.36
CA ASN A 85 4.61 -2.45 -20.72
C ASN A 85 3.50 -2.98 -21.64
N GLU A 86 2.29 -3.25 -21.14
CA GLU A 86 1.17 -3.79 -21.93
C GLU A 86 -0.12 -2.95 -21.81
N ASN A 87 -0.22 -2.04 -20.85
CA ASN A 87 -1.37 -1.15 -20.70
C ASN A 87 -1.39 -0.10 -21.82
N ALA A 88 -2.27 -0.29 -22.80
CA ALA A 88 -2.36 0.57 -23.99
C ALA A 88 -2.56 2.06 -23.65
N GLN A 89 -3.32 2.38 -22.59
CA GLN A 89 -3.53 3.76 -22.15
C GLN A 89 -2.24 4.39 -21.62
N TRP A 90 -1.46 3.61 -20.86
CA TRP A 90 -0.17 4.06 -20.33
C TRP A 90 0.90 4.14 -21.39
N LEU A 91 0.94 3.19 -22.32
CA LEU A 91 1.87 3.22 -23.47
C LEU A 91 1.68 4.45 -24.36
N ALA A 92 0.47 4.96 -24.46
CA ALA A 92 0.13 6.19 -25.19
C ALA A 92 0.20 7.46 -24.34
N ASN A 93 0.51 7.36 -23.06
CA ASN A 93 0.48 8.49 -22.13
C ASN A 93 1.70 9.40 -22.35
N PRO A 94 1.55 10.73 -22.49
CA PRO A 94 2.66 11.65 -22.72
C PRO A 94 3.62 11.78 -21.52
N PHE A 95 3.19 11.39 -20.32
CA PHE A 95 4.04 11.42 -19.12
C PHE A 95 4.93 10.18 -18.97
N ARG A 96 4.66 9.13 -19.74
CA ARG A 96 5.48 7.91 -19.73
C ARG A 96 6.88 8.17 -20.25
N GLN A 97 7.91 7.75 -19.48
CA GLN A 97 9.31 8.06 -19.75
C GLN A 97 10.12 6.90 -20.39
N GLY A 98 9.46 5.80 -20.75
CA GLY A 98 10.15 4.67 -21.41
C GLY A 98 9.72 3.30 -20.91
N ASP A 99 10.53 2.28 -21.20
CA ASP A 99 10.26 0.91 -20.78
C ASP A 99 10.31 0.78 -19.25
N ASP A 100 9.44 -0.08 -18.75
CA ASP A 100 9.27 -0.35 -17.32
C ASP A 100 8.82 0.86 -16.46
N ASP A 101 8.58 2.03 -17.04
CA ASP A 101 8.12 3.20 -16.32
C ASP A 101 6.67 3.04 -15.86
N LEU A 102 6.41 3.41 -14.62
CA LEU A 102 5.10 3.36 -13.97
C LEU A 102 4.57 4.75 -13.60
N GLY A 103 5.40 5.80 -13.78
CA GLY A 103 5.07 7.17 -13.39
C GLY A 103 4.94 7.35 -11.87
N GLU A 104 4.08 8.28 -11.48
CA GLU A 104 3.96 8.75 -10.09
C GLU A 104 3.07 7.85 -9.21
N ILE A 105 3.27 6.50 -9.28
CA ILE A 105 2.45 5.50 -8.56
C ILE A 105 2.63 5.54 -7.04
N TYR A 106 1.90 4.69 -6.33
CA TYR A 106 1.80 4.49 -4.88
C TYR A 106 3.03 4.86 -4.05
N GLY A 107 4.18 4.21 -4.30
CA GLY A 107 5.40 4.41 -3.53
C GLY A 107 5.97 5.81 -3.68
N VAL A 108 5.85 6.41 -4.87
CA VAL A 108 6.26 7.80 -5.09
C VAL A 108 5.39 8.74 -4.26
N GLN A 109 4.06 8.56 -4.31
CA GLN A 109 3.14 9.37 -3.51
C GLN A 109 3.40 9.23 -2.01
N TRP A 110 3.76 8.04 -1.54
CA TRP A 110 4.06 7.82 -0.14
C TRP A 110 5.36 8.47 0.32
N ARG A 111 6.39 8.45 -0.55
CA ARG A 111 7.77 8.80 -0.17
C ARG A 111 8.24 10.15 -0.70
N LYS A 112 7.61 10.65 -1.76
CA LYS A 112 8.06 11.85 -2.48
C LYS A 112 6.88 12.74 -2.92
N TRP A 113 5.85 12.88 -2.07
CA TRP A 113 4.69 13.71 -2.39
C TRP A 113 5.11 15.13 -2.73
N PRO A 114 4.81 15.64 -3.95
CA PRO A 114 5.21 16.99 -4.35
C PRO A 114 4.40 18.06 -3.62
N ALA A 115 5.08 18.96 -2.91
CA ALA A 115 4.45 20.07 -2.23
C ALA A 115 5.03 21.40 -2.72
N TYR A 116 4.17 22.25 -3.25
CA TYR A 116 4.52 23.56 -3.77
C TYR A 116 3.89 24.66 -2.91
N LYS A 117 4.62 25.76 -2.73
CA LYS A 117 4.10 27.00 -2.12
C LYS A 117 4.51 28.18 -2.96
N GLN A 118 3.53 28.95 -3.43
CA GLN A 118 3.76 30.25 -4.04
C GLN A 118 3.55 31.33 -2.96
N ILE A 119 4.58 32.10 -2.67
CA ILE A 119 4.58 33.10 -1.59
C ILE A 119 5.00 34.46 -2.16
N PRO A 120 4.21 35.54 -1.94
CA PRO A 120 4.61 36.90 -2.32
C PRO A 120 5.97 37.27 -1.70
N LEU A 121 6.84 37.93 -2.48
CA LEU A 121 8.15 38.38 -2.00
C LEU A 121 8.06 39.37 -0.81
N SER A 122 6.94 40.08 -0.70
CA SER A 122 6.67 40.98 0.45
C SER A 122 6.43 40.21 1.76
N ASN A 123 6.12 38.89 1.72
CA ASN A 123 5.90 38.08 2.92
C ASN A 123 7.18 37.30 3.29
N THR A 124 8.21 38.02 3.69
CA THR A 124 9.52 37.49 4.04
C THR A 124 9.45 36.46 5.18
N ALA A 125 8.62 36.71 6.20
CA ALA A 125 8.43 35.81 7.34
C ALA A 125 7.90 34.43 6.90
N ALA A 126 6.92 34.38 5.98
CA ALA A 126 6.40 33.12 5.46
C ALA A 126 7.44 32.39 4.61
N ILE A 127 8.26 33.11 3.84
CA ILE A 127 9.36 32.55 3.05
C ILE A 127 10.38 31.89 3.98
N GLU A 128 10.89 32.65 4.98
CA GLU A 128 11.86 32.17 5.95
C GLU A 128 11.37 30.93 6.70
N GLN A 129 10.14 30.97 7.22
CA GLN A 129 9.54 29.82 7.89
C GLN A 129 9.41 28.60 6.97
N THR A 130 9.04 28.82 5.70
CA THR A 130 8.89 27.73 4.74
C THR A 130 10.25 27.12 4.39
N LEU A 131 11.28 27.92 4.18
CA LEU A 131 12.66 27.47 3.97
C LEU A 131 13.18 26.69 5.20
N ALA A 132 12.93 27.18 6.42
CA ALA A 132 13.29 26.50 7.66
C ALA A 132 12.59 25.12 7.79
N ASN A 133 11.41 24.94 7.19
CA ASN A 133 10.70 23.67 7.10
C ASN A 133 11.21 22.74 5.98
N GLY A 134 12.37 23.07 5.36
CA GLY A 134 13.05 22.24 4.39
C GLY A 134 12.56 22.38 2.95
N TYR A 135 11.75 23.39 2.64
CA TYR A 135 11.45 23.73 1.25
C TYR A 135 12.66 24.41 0.59
N LYS A 136 12.75 24.28 -0.73
CA LYS A 136 13.78 24.92 -1.55
C LYS A 136 13.11 25.82 -2.57
N GLN A 137 13.68 26.99 -2.84
CA GLN A 137 13.22 27.85 -3.94
C GLN A 137 13.56 27.19 -5.29
N ILE A 138 12.56 27.07 -6.16
CA ILE A 138 12.70 26.48 -7.49
C ILE A 138 12.41 27.49 -8.61
N ALA A 139 11.62 28.51 -8.33
CA ALA A 139 11.27 29.56 -9.29
C ALA A 139 10.99 30.88 -8.60
N GLN A 140 10.97 31.95 -9.39
CA GLN A 140 10.52 33.28 -9.04
C GLN A 140 9.75 33.85 -10.23
N GLY A 141 8.71 34.62 -9.96
CA GLY A 141 7.87 35.20 -11.00
C GLY A 141 7.12 36.44 -10.52
N GLU A 142 6.30 36.97 -11.40
CA GLU A 142 5.40 38.08 -11.13
C GLU A 142 4.01 37.76 -11.69
N GLU A 143 2.99 38.05 -10.93
CA GLU A 143 1.58 37.91 -11.33
C GLU A 143 0.79 39.10 -10.82
N ASN A 144 0.02 39.74 -11.73
CA ASN A 144 -0.75 40.95 -11.45
C ASN A 144 0.05 42.08 -10.76
N GLY A 145 1.31 42.27 -11.15
CA GLY A 145 2.22 43.28 -10.57
C GLY A 145 2.80 42.90 -9.19
N GLN A 146 2.58 41.67 -8.73
CA GLN A 146 3.09 41.19 -7.47
C GLN A 146 4.16 40.09 -7.70
N ALA A 147 5.38 40.37 -7.28
CA ALA A 147 6.47 39.39 -7.36
C ALA A 147 6.32 38.28 -6.30
N TYR A 148 6.61 37.04 -6.66
CA TYR A 148 6.52 35.86 -5.79
C TYR A 148 7.69 34.91 -5.98
N VAL A 149 7.89 34.03 -5.00
CA VAL A 149 8.74 32.84 -5.09
C VAL A 149 7.89 31.58 -5.11
N VAL A 150 8.37 30.55 -5.81
CA VAL A 150 7.82 29.19 -5.74
C VAL A 150 8.80 28.32 -4.97
N LEU A 151 8.33 27.75 -3.89
CA LEU A 151 9.07 26.86 -3.01
C LEU A 151 8.55 25.43 -3.16
N TYR A 152 9.45 24.45 -3.23
CA TYR A 152 9.15 23.03 -3.40
C TYR A 152 9.77 22.19 -2.29
N LYS A 153 9.06 21.13 -1.90
CA LYS A 153 9.55 20.06 -1.04
C LYS A 153 8.91 18.74 -1.45
N ALA A 154 9.70 17.68 -1.54
CA ALA A 154 9.19 16.32 -1.55
C ALA A 154 8.87 15.90 -0.11
N ILE A 155 7.62 15.54 0.16
CA ILE A 155 7.17 15.11 1.49
C ILE A 155 7.20 13.58 1.55
N ASP A 156 7.96 13.04 2.50
CA ASP A 156 7.94 11.63 2.85
C ASP A 156 6.84 11.38 3.88
N GLN A 157 5.65 10.98 3.41
CA GLN A 157 4.49 10.76 4.26
C GLN A 157 4.68 9.55 5.20
N VAL A 158 5.31 8.47 4.72
CA VAL A 158 5.56 7.26 5.53
C VAL A 158 6.51 7.60 6.67
N ARG A 159 7.59 8.33 6.38
CA ARG A 159 8.52 8.77 7.40
C ARG A 159 7.85 9.65 8.44
N GLN A 160 7.06 10.65 8.00
CA GLN A 160 6.32 11.52 8.92
C GLN A 160 5.32 10.74 9.77
N CYS A 161 4.64 9.75 9.19
CA CYS A 161 3.71 8.87 9.89
C CYS A 161 4.43 8.12 11.02
N VAL A 162 5.54 7.45 10.72
CA VAL A 162 6.31 6.66 11.71
C VAL A 162 6.99 7.55 12.74
N ASP A 163 7.54 8.70 12.33
CA ASP A 163 8.08 9.70 13.27
C ASP A 163 7.01 10.18 14.26
N THR A 164 5.74 10.30 13.81
CA THR A 164 4.62 10.70 14.68
C THR A 164 4.28 9.59 15.68
N ILE A 165 4.34 8.30 15.29
CA ILE A 165 4.16 7.17 16.22
C ILE A 165 5.16 7.28 17.38
N ILE A 166 6.39 7.68 17.11
CA ILE A 166 7.44 7.82 18.13
C ILE A 166 7.24 9.07 18.99
N LYS A 167 6.92 10.22 18.38
CA LYS A 167 6.94 11.52 19.05
C LYS A 167 5.61 11.89 19.70
N ASP A 168 4.50 11.53 19.08
CA ASP A 168 3.13 11.86 19.50
C ASP A 168 2.17 10.68 19.18
N PRO A 169 2.33 9.53 19.87
CA PRO A 169 1.53 8.33 19.61
C PRO A 169 0.01 8.52 19.86
N GLY A 170 -0.38 9.56 20.59
CA GLY A 170 -1.79 9.93 20.80
C GLY A 170 -2.41 10.70 19.64
N SER A 171 -1.64 11.06 18.63
CA SER A 171 -2.13 11.80 17.47
C SER A 171 -3.13 10.98 16.64
N ARG A 172 -4.22 11.61 16.21
CA ARG A 172 -5.18 11.03 15.26
C ARG A 172 -4.82 11.32 13.80
N ARG A 173 -3.60 11.85 13.54
CA ARG A 173 -3.05 12.20 12.22
C ARG A 173 -1.92 11.27 11.78
N ILE A 174 -1.83 10.09 12.39
CA ILE A 174 -0.84 9.06 12.04
C ILE A 174 -1.37 8.31 10.82
N LEU A 175 -1.17 8.90 9.64
CA LEU A 175 -1.68 8.35 8.38
C LEU A 175 -0.82 8.79 7.19
N PHE A 176 -0.93 8.03 6.11
CA PHE A 176 -0.46 8.42 4.79
C PHE A 176 -1.42 7.91 3.71
N HIS A 177 -1.40 8.51 2.52
CA HIS A 177 -2.28 8.15 1.42
C HIS A 177 -1.59 8.31 0.06
N GLY A 178 -2.16 7.64 -0.96
CA GLY A 178 -1.62 7.65 -2.32
C GLY A 178 -2.42 8.46 -3.33
N TRP A 179 -3.61 8.98 -2.98
CA TRP A 179 -4.52 9.62 -3.93
C TRP A 179 -4.17 11.09 -4.14
N ASN A 180 -3.30 11.36 -5.11
CA ASN A 180 -2.93 12.70 -5.54
C ASN A 180 -3.72 13.09 -6.79
N VAL A 181 -4.78 13.87 -6.61
CA VAL A 181 -5.69 14.27 -7.68
C VAL A 181 -4.97 14.99 -8.83
N ALA A 182 -3.90 15.72 -8.52
CA ALA A 182 -3.14 16.48 -9.52
C ALA A 182 -2.23 15.60 -10.41
N GLN A 183 -2.02 14.33 -10.03
CA GLN A 183 -1.09 13.43 -10.74
C GLN A 183 -1.73 12.08 -11.13
N LEU A 184 -3.06 11.95 -11.10
CA LEU A 184 -3.71 10.68 -11.47
C LEU A 184 -3.49 10.30 -12.93
N ASP A 185 -3.29 11.27 -13.81
CA ASP A 185 -2.96 11.10 -15.22
C ASP A 185 -1.47 10.86 -15.48
N GLU A 186 -0.62 10.99 -14.47
CA GLU A 186 0.82 10.71 -14.51
C GLU A 186 1.15 9.30 -14.00
N MET A 187 0.19 8.38 -13.90
CA MET A 187 0.33 7.05 -13.31
C MET A 187 -0.10 5.95 -14.28
N ALA A 188 0.68 4.86 -14.36
CA ALA A 188 0.28 3.66 -15.07
C ALA A 188 -1.00 3.04 -14.47
N LEU A 189 -1.21 3.18 -13.17
CA LEU A 189 -2.38 2.73 -12.45
C LEU A 189 -2.66 3.64 -11.24
N PRO A 190 -3.83 4.32 -11.19
CA PRO A 190 -4.25 5.06 -10.00
C PRO A 190 -4.35 4.18 -8.76
N PRO A 191 -3.89 4.66 -7.58
CA PRO A 191 -3.80 3.86 -6.36
C PRO A 191 -5.12 3.19 -5.95
N CYS A 192 -5.08 1.86 -5.74
CA CYS A 192 -6.16 1.12 -5.08
C CYS A 192 -6.05 1.23 -3.56
N HIS A 193 -4.84 1.14 -3.02
CA HIS A 193 -4.53 1.39 -1.61
C HIS A 193 -4.58 2.88 -1.34
N LEU A 194 -5.72 3.37 -0.89
CA LEU A 194 -5.97 4.80 -0.82
C LEU A 194 -5.35 5.42 0.44
N LEU A 195 -5.61 4.85 1.62
CA LEU A 195 -5.26 5.45 2.90
C LEU A 195 -4.89 4.39 3.93
N TYR A 196 -3.77 4.61 4.60
CA TYR A 196 -3.28 3.85 5.74
C TYR A 196 -3.31 4.73 6.98
N GLN A 197 -4.00 4.29 8.04
CA GLN A 197 -4.05 5.00 9.32
C GLN A 197 -3.66 4.07 10.46
N PHE A 198 -2.66 4.49 11.24
CA PHE A 198 -2.17 3.73 12.39
C PHE A 198 -2.76 4.24 13.71
N HIS A 199 -2.98 3.31 14.62
CA HIS A 199 -3.58 3.55 15.93
C HIS A 199 -2.72 2.91 17.03
N PRO A 200 -1.64 3.59 17.48
CA PRO A 200 -0.87 3.12 18.64
C PRO A 200 -1.68 3.27 19.92
N ASN A 201 -1.57 2.27 20.79
CA ASN A 201 -2.07 2.33 22.17
C ASN A 201 -0.86 2.35 23.10
N VAL A 202 -0.65 3.46 23.80
CA VAL A 202 0.53 3.66 24.67
C VAL A 202 0.47 2.78 25.90
N GLU A 203 -0.74 2.50 26.42
CA GLU A 203 -0.95 1.71 27.63
C GLU A 203 -0.69 0.23 27.39
N THR A 204 -1.30 -0.34 26.34
CA THR A 204 -1.15 -1.77 26.01
C THR A 204 0.08 -2.08 25.18
N LYS A 205 0.80 -1.06 24.68
CA LYS A 205 1.90 -1.20 23.72
C LYS A 205 1.51 -1.96 22.45
N GLU A 206 0.28 -1.80 22.01
CA GLU A 206 -0.25 -2.38 20.79
C GLU A 206 -0.40 -1.31 19.71
N ILE A 207 -0.27 -1.71 18.44
CA ILE A 207 -0.55 -0.85 17.29
C ILE A 207 -1.50 -1.55 16.32
N SER A 208 -2.46 -0.81 15.82
CA SER A 208 -3.43 -1.28 14.83
C SER A 208 -3.35 -0.47 13.54
N LEU A 209 -3.78 -1.06 12.44
CA LEU A 209 -3.85 -0.44 11.12
C LEU A 209 -5.28 -0.48 10.59
N THR A 210 -5.76 0.65 10.12
CA THR A 210 -6.91 0.75 9.23
C THR A 210 -6.43 1.07 7.82
N LEU A 211 -6.74 0.22 6.86
CA LEU A 211 -6.44 0.40 5.44
C LEU A 211 -7.76 0.54 4.67
N TYR A 212 -7.88 1.61 3.87
CA TYR A 212 -8.97 1.78 2.93
C TYR A 212 -8.49 1.53 1.50
N ILE A 213 -9.16 0.63 0.81
CA ILE A 213 -8.96 0.30 -0.60
C ILE A 213 -10.21 0.69 -1.39
N ARG A 214 -10.06 1.54 -2.42
CA ARG A 214 -11.19 2.04 -3.20
C ARG A 214 -11.83 0.96 -4.08
N SER A 215 -11.03 0.02 -4.58
CA SER A 215 -11.43 -1.01 -5.54
C SER A 215 -10.53 -2.23 -5.37
N ASN A 216 -11.12 -3.41 -5.18
CA ASN A 216 -10.37 -4.60 -4.83
C ASN A 216 -10.92 -5.87 -5.48
N ASP A 217 -10.10 -6.49 -6.32
CA ASP A 217 -10.33 -7.84 -6.84
C ASP A 217 -10.18 -8.86 -5.71
N LEU A 218 -11.27 -9.54 -5.37
CA LEU A 218 -11.28 -10.55 -4.33
C LEU A 218 -10.53 -11.82 -4.74
N GLY A 219 -10.39 -12.07 -6.04
CA GLY A 219 -9.72 -13.24 -6.57
C GLY A 219 -8.20 -13.21 -6.35
N LEU A 220 -7.52 -12.24 -6.90
CA LEU A 220 -6.06 -12.11 -6.88
C LEU A 220 -5.58 -10.98 -5.98
N GLY A 221 -6.24 -9.82 -6.01
CA GLY A 221 -5.82 -8.61 -5.31
C GLY A 221 -5.93 -8.73 -3.79
N THR A 222 -7.10 -9.09 -3.25
CA THR A 222 -7.33 -9.11 -1.80
C THR A 222 -6.31 -9.95 -1.03
N PRO A 223 -6.00 -11.22 -1.41
CA PRO A 223 -4.98 -12.00 -0.72
C PRO A 223 -3.59 -11.34 -0.69
N PHE A 224 -3.25 -10.65 -1.77
CA PHE A 224 -1.99 -9.95 -1.94
C PHE A 224 -1.94 -8.73 -1.00
N ASN A 225 -2.96 -7.88 -1.06
CA ASN A 225 -3.05 -6.65 -0.29
C ASN A 225 -3.20 -6.89 1.22
N LEU A 226 -3.88 -7.98 1.64
CA LEU A 226 -3.92 -8.39 3.05
C LEU A 226 -2.52 -8.71 3.58
N THR A 227 -1.72 -9.41 2.75
CA THR A 227 -0.33 -9.74 3.09
C THR A 227 0.51 -8.49 3.26
N GLU A 228 0.42 -7.55 2.33
CA GLU A 228 1.18 -6.29 2.39
C GLU A 228 0.81 -5.45 3.60
N GLY A 229 -0.50 -5.22 3.82
CA GLY A 229 -0.96 -4.41 4.94
C GLY A 229 -0.58 -5.00 6.30
N ALA A 230 -0.71 -6.31 6.47
CA ALA A 230 -0.34 -6.99 7.71
C ALA A 230 1.18 -7.02 7.94
N ALA A 231 1.96 -7.21 6.87
CA ALA A 231 3.43 -7.16 6.95
C ALA A 231 3.94 -5.75 7.27
N LEU A 232 3.35 -4.73 6.66
CA LEU A 232 3.66 -3.33 6.94
C LEU A 232 3.34 -2.96 8.39
N LEU A 233 2.16 -3.35 8.90
CA LEU A 233 1.81 -3.17 10.31
C LEU A 233 2.83 -3.83 11.24
N SER A 234 3.26 -5.05 10.90
CA SER A 234 4.24 -5.81 11.69
C SER A 234 5.63 -5.16 11.66
N LEU A 235 6.06 -4.67 10.50
CA LEU A 235 7.32 -3.94 10.35
C LEU A 235 7.32 -2.65 11.18
N ILE A 236 6.28 -1.84 11.04
CA ILE A 236 6.15 -0.59 11.78
C ILE A 236 6.10 -0.85 13.28
N GLY A 237 5.34 -1.86 13.74
CA GLY A 237 5.34 -2.28 15.13
C GLY A 237 6.75 -2.62 15.65
N ARG A 238 7.52 -3.42 14.89
CA ARG A 238 8.89 -3.79 15.22
C ARG A 238 9.83 -2.58 15.33
N LEU A 239 9.73 -1.64 14.38
CA LEU A 239 10.58 -0.45 14.33
C LEU A 239 10.21 0.62 15.37
N THR A 240 9.02 0.56 15.95
CA THR A 240 8.48 1.58 16.88
C THR A 240 8.22 1.05 18.28
N GLY A 241 8.42 -0.25 18.53
CA GLY A 241 8.26 -0.87 19.85
C GLY A 241 6.82 -1.18 20.24
N TYR A 242 5.93 -1.33 19.28
CA TYR A 242 4.55 -1.72 19.48
C TYR A 242 4.30 -3.13 18.97
N THR A 243 3.42 -3.87 19.65
CA THR A 243 2.94 -5.18 19.21
C THR A 243 1.80 -5.01 18.22
N PRO A 244 1.87 -5.58 16.99
CA PRO A 244 0.77 -5.54 16.04
C PRO A 244 -0.49 -6.19 16.61
N ARG A 245 -1.64 -5.51 16.45
CA ARG A 245 -2.92 -6.00 17.00
C ARG A 245 -3.98 -6.13 15.92
N TRP A 246 -4.77 -5.10 15.66
CA TRP A 246 -5.87 -5.15 14.71
C TRP A 246 -5.46 -4.65 13.33
N PHE A 247 -5.68 -5.47 12.32
CA PHE A 247 -5.65 -5.04 10.94
C PHE A 247 -7.08 -4.97 10.39
N THR A 248 -7.58 -3.77 10.21
CA THR A 248 -8.92 -3.51 9.65
C THR A 248 -8.77 -3.06 8.20
N TYR A 249 -9.48 -3.74 7.31
CA TYR A 249 -9.37 -3.60 5.87
C TYR A 249 -10.74 -3.23 5.29
N PHE A 250 -10.91 -1.97 4.89
CA PHE A 250 -12.12 -1.47 4.25
C PHE A 250 -11.98 -1.49 2.74
N ILE A 251 -13.03 -1.92 2.06
CA ILE A 251 -13.09 -2.03 0.60
C ILE A 251 -14.27 -1.20 0.11
N GLY A 252 -14.02 -0.23 -0.79
CA GLY A 252 -15.07 0.59 -1.39
C GLY A 252 -15.88 -0.20 -2.41
N ASP A 253 -15.20 -0.80 -3.40
CA ASP A 253 -15.77 -1.70 -4.40
C ASP A 253 -15.12 -3.08 -4.27
N ALA A 254 -15.84 -4.03 -3.67
CA ALA A 254 -15.42 -5.42 -3.57
C ALA A 254 -15.95 -6.20 -4.78
N HIS A 255 -15.07 -6.71 -5.63
CA HIS A 255 -15.50 -7.36 -6.85
C HIS A 255 -14.78 -8.68 -7.15
N VAL A 256 -15.44 -9.48 -7.98
CA VAL A 256 -14.95 -10.72 -8.55
C VAL A 256 -15.05 -10.62 -10.06
N TYR A 257 -13.95 -10.85 -10.78
CA TYR A 257 -13.99 -10.97 -12.24
C TYR A 257 -14.71 -12.23 -12.68
N GLU A 258 -15.52 -12.18 -13.76
CA GLU A 258 -16.26 -13.34 -14.24
C GLU A 258 -15.35 -14.52 -14.59
N ASN A 259 -14.17 -14.28 -15.15
CA ASN A 259 -13.18 -15.30 -15.46
C ASN A 259 -12.44 -15.89 -14.23
N HIS A 260 -12.73 -15.39 -13.02
CA HIS A 260 -12.23 -15.95 -11.75
C HIS A 260 -13.26 -16.84 -11.04
N LEU A 261 -14.51 -16.87 -11.51
CA LEU A 261 -15.61 -17.55 -10.80
C LEU A 261 -15.35 -19.04 -10.58
N ASP A 262 -14.85 -19.76 -11.60
CA ASP A 262 -14.58 -21.19 -11.47
C ASP A 262 -13.52 -21.47 -10.42
N MET A 263 -12.43 -20.69 -10.42
CA MET A 263 -11.37 -20.78 -9.42
C MET A 263 -11.91 -20.50 -8.01
N LEU A 264 -12.70 -19.44 -7.86
CA LEU A 264 -13.22 -19.03 -6.54
C LEU A 264 -14.29 -20.01 -6.03
N ASN A 265 -15.16 -20.51 -6.89
CA ASN A 265 -16.13 -21.54 -6.51
C ASN A 265 -15.44 -22.83 -6.03
N GLU A 266 -14.31 -23.21 -6.64
CA GLU A 266 -13.51 -24.35 -6.17
C GLU A 266 -12.79 -24.00 -4.85
N GLN A 267 -12.26 -22.79 -4.71
CA GLN A 267 -11.61 -22.32 -3.48
C GLN A 267 -12.57 -22.30 -2.28
N LEU A 268 -13.84 -21.94 -2.51
CA LEU A 268 -14.88 -21.90 -1.46
C LEU A 268 -15.23 -23.29 -0.89
N LYS A 269 -14.88 -24.38 -1.57
CA LYS A 269 -15.06 -25.76 -1.07
C LYS A 269 -13.94 -26.19 -0.13
N ARG A 270 -12.86 -25.44 -0.01
CA ARG A 270 -11.68 -25.81 0.77
C ARG A 270 -11.73 -25.21 2.17
N GLU A 271 -11.55 -26.07 3.18
CA GLU A 271 -11.41 -25.59 4.56
C GLU A 271 -10.05 -24.91 4.76
N PRO A 272 -10.00 -23.72 5.36
CA PRO A 272 -8.74 -23.06 5.63
C PRO A 272 -7.96 -23.77 6.75
N PHE A 273 -6.64 -23.89 6.58
CA PHE A 273 -5.73 -24.26 7.66
C PHE A 273 -5.59 -23.10 8.67
N ALA A 274 -4.91 -23.36 9.78
CA ALA A 274 -4.56 -22.33 10.76
C ALA A 274 -3.76 -21.20 10.11
N MET A 275 -3.94 -19.99 10.61
CA MET A 275 -3.15 -18.84 10.14
C MET A 275 -1.67 -19.04 10.57
N PRO A 276 -0.69 -18.81 9.65
CA PRO A 276 0.72 -18.85 10.00
C PRO A 276 1.13 -17.68 10.89
N LYS A 277 2.38 -17.70 11.36
CA LYS A 277 2.98 -16.55 12.02
C LYS A 277 3.95 -15.85 11.08
N LEU A 278 3.91 -14.52 11.05
CA LEU A 278 4.92 -13.74 10.35
C LEU A 278 6.19 -13.69 11.21
N LYS A 279 7.33 -14.02 10.59
CA LYS A 279 8.65 -13.86 11.17
C LYS A 279 9.41 -12.78 10.40
N ILE A 280 9.91 -11.80 11.13
CA ILE A 280 10.82 -10.78 10.60
C ILE A 280 12.24 -11.11 11.07
N SER A 281 13.19 -11.10 10.15
CA SER A 281 14.61 -11.40 10.38
C SER A 281 15.22 -10.53 11.48
N ASP A 282 16.14 -11.09 12.25
CA ASP A 282 16.91 -10.35 13.27
C ASP A 282 17.86 -9.31 12.66
N ARG A 283 18.05 -9.32 11.33
CA ARG A 283 18.71 -8.24 10.60
C ARG A 283 17.96 -6.91 10.74
N VAL A 284 16.63 -6.97 10.79
CA VAL A 284 15.78 -5.78 10.99
C VAL A 284 15.76 -5.42 12.47
N PRO A 285 16.20 -4.21 12.88
CA PRO A 285 16.24 -3.82 14.29
C PRO A 285 14.89 -3.92 14.96
N GLU A 286 14.90 -4.24 16.22
CA GLU A 286 13.72 -4.27 17.07
C GLU A 286 13.82 -3.17 18.11
N PHE A 287 12.99 -2.15 18.01
CA PHE A 287 13.00 -1.00 18.92
C PHE A 287 12.86 -1.42 20.39
N ALA A 288 12.05 -2.42 20.68
CA ALA A 288 11.88 -2.95 22.04
C ALA A 288 13.19 -3.48 22.65
N LYS A 289 14.13 -3.95 21.81
CA LYS A 289 15.46 -4.42 22.24
C LYS A 289 16.52 -3.33 22.25
N THR A 290 16.47 -2.42 21.25
CA THR A 290 17.52 -1.42 21.06
C THR A 290 17.23 -0.09 21.75
N GLY A 291 15.97 0.22 21.98
CA GLY A 291 15.50 1.54 22.45
C GLY A 291 15.73 2.67 21.44
N VAL A 292 16.18 2.34 20.23
CA VAL A 292 16.54 3.33 19.19
C VAL A 292 15.69 3.11 17.97
N TYR A 293 14.99 4.16 17.54
CA TYR A 293 14.29 4.19 16.27
C TYR A 293 15.28 4.43 15.13
N GLN A 294 15.27 3.54 14.15
CA GLN A 294 16.15 3.55 12.98
C GLN A 294 15.32 3.63 11.70
N PRO A 295 14.95 4.84 11.26
CA PRO A 295 13.99 5.04 10.18
C PRO A 295 14.48 4.61 8.80
N GLU A 296 15.77 4.48 8.58
CA GLU A 296 16.37 3.96 7.36
C GLU A 296 15.91 2.53 7.04
N TRP A 297 15.47 1.77 8.04
CA TRP A 297 14.92 0.43 7.86
C TRP A 297 13.55 0.39 7.18
N LEU A 298 12.90 1.52 6.99
CA LEU A 298 11.75 1.61 6.06
C LEU A 298 12.16 1.32 4.60
N GLU A 299 13.42 1.53 4.25
CA GLU A 299 13.97 1.33 2.91
C GLU A 299 14.93 0.13 2.83
N LEU A 300 15.62 -0.20 3.92
CA LEU A 300 16.63 -1.24 3.95
C LEU A 300 16.09 -2.67 4.09
N VAL A 301 14.79 -2.83 4.40
CA VAL A 301 14.16 -4.15 4.46
C VAL A 301 14.17 -4.82 3.08
N GLU A 302 14.44 -6.10 3.08
CA GLU A 302 14.44 -6.95 1.90
C GLU A 302 13.31 -7.98 1.95
N PRO A 303 12.81 -8.49 0.83
CA PRO A 303 11.81 -9.56 0.84
C PRO A 303 12.25 -10.81 1.62
N SER A 304 13.54 -11.07 1.69
CA SER A 304 14.13 -12.17 2.46
C SER A 304 14.07 -11.98 3.97
N ASP A 305 13.81 -10.77 4.45
CA ASP A 305 13.64 -10.50 5.89
C ASP A 305 12.30 -11.02 6.42
N PHE A 306 11.38 -11.37 5.54
CA PHE A 306 10.04 -11.82 5.91
C PHE A 306 9.82 -13.29 5.55
N SER A 307 9.27 -14.05 6.47
CA SER A 307 8.90 -15.45 6.23
C SER A 307 7.65 -15.82 7.01
N LEU A 308 6.96 -16.87 6.55
CA LEU A 308 5.81 -17.42 7.25
C LEU A 308 6.21 -18.73 7.94
N GLU A 309 6.01 -18.78 9.24
CA GLU A 309 6.21 -19.98 10.04
C GLU A 309 4.88 -20.73 10.19
N GLY A 310 4.90 -22.05 9.96
CA GLY A 310 3.68 -22.87 10.01
C GLY A 310 2.69 -22.61 8.88
N TYR A 311 3.15 -22.17 7.72
CA TYR A 311 2.29 -21.92 6.56
C TYR A 311 1.93 -23.23 5.83
N GLU A 312 0.81 -23.80 6.18
CA GLU A 312 0.17 -24.90 5.46
C GLU A 312 -0.87 -24.34 4.49
N HIS A 313 -0.96 -24.92 3.29
CA HIS A 313 -1.86 -24.42 2.26
C HIS A 313 -2.30 -25.52 1.31
N HIS A 314 -3.48 -25.36 0.71
CA HIS A 314 -3.92 -26.19 -0.40
C HIS A 314 -3.11 -25.92 -1.68
N ALA A 315 -3.24 -26.80 -2.65
CA ALA A 315 -2.59 -26.66 -3.96
C ALA A 315 -2.83 -25.26 -4.57
N PRO A 316 -1.86 -24.72 -5.33
CA PRO A 316 -2.00 -23.43 -5.99
C PRO A 316 -3.19 -23.43 -6.95
N MET A 317 -3.76 -22.27 -7.15
CA MET A 317 -4.80 -21.99 -8.15
C MET A 317 -4.40 -20.73 -8.91
N THR A 318 -4.63 -20.72 -10.20
CA THR A 318 -4.29 -19.62 -11.10
C THR A 318 -5.55 -19.06 -11.75
N ALA A 319 -5.55 -17.76 -11.98
CA ALA A 319 -6.53 -17.06 -12.81
C ALA A 319 -5.79 -16.00 -13.62
N PRO A 320 -6.30 -15.60 -14.79
CA PRO A 320 -5.70 -14.53 -15.59
C PRO A 320 -5.87 -13.18 -14.86
N MET A 321 -4.82 -12.36 -14.86
CA MET A 321 -4.91 -11.00 -14.35
C MET A 321 -5.67 -10.12 -15.36
N ALA A 322 -6.59 -9.28 -14.89
CA ALA A 322 -7.26 -8.28 -15.71
C ALA A 322 -6.45 -6.98 -15.68
N VAL A 323 -6.08 -6.45 -16.85
CA VAL A 323 -5.22 -5.26 -17.02
C VAL A 323 -5.97 -4.14 -17.73
#